data_1e5d9bb57b70418a57c74b469ec993bd
#
_entry.id   1e5d9bb57b70418a57c74b469ec993bd
#
_cell.length_a   1.000
_cell.length_b   1.000
_cell.length_c   1.000
_cell.angle_alpha   90.00
_cell.angle_beta   90.00
_cell.angle_gamma   90.00
#
_symmetry.space_group_name_H-M   'P 1'
#
loop_
_entity.id
_entity.type
_entity.pdbx_description
1 polymer ?
#
loop_
_entity_poly.entity_id
_entity_poly.type
_entity_poly.pdbx_seq_one_letter_code
_entity_poly.pdbx_strand_id
1 'polypeptide(L)'
;QALDDSSHLIVICSPRSAKSQWVDEEIKEFKRLGKSDQVLCLIVDGEPNAADKPDLGQEECFPEATKYKVGDDGELSNVRAEPIAADAREGKDGKRNALLKLVAGLLAVGFDDIKQRDLARKQKRLALLSAFSFALVAVMAGLTFWALDQQQEAIKARDNEAEQRQVAETELRKAKTVSEFVQGIFTAVKP
;
A
#
# COMPACT_ATOMS: atom_id res chain seq x y z
N GLN A 1 -3.61 -15.75 40.31
CA GLN A 1 -2.73 -16.66 39.57
C GLN A 1 -2.56 -16.23 38.08
N ALA A 2 -3.65 -16.00 37.29
CA ALA A 2 -3.50 -15.54 35.90
C ALA A 2 -2.90 -14.13 35.82
N LEU A 3 -3.29 -13.21 36.70
CA LEU A 3 -2.75 -11.84 36.75
C LEU A 3 -1.28 -11.82 37.22
N ASP A 4 -0.92 -12.69 38.16
CA ASP A 4 0.47 -12.80 38.65
C ASP A 4 1.44 -13.25 37.53
N ASP A 5 0.99 -14.22 36.72
CA ASP A 5 1.77 -14.82 35.64
C ASP A 5 1.82 -13.92 34.39
N SER A 6 0.92 -12.94 34.29
CA SER A 6 0.83 -12.04 33.15
C SER A 6 1.86 -10.92 33.23
N SER A 7 2.56 -10.63 32.12
CA SER A 7 3.49 -9.50 32.02
C SER A 7 2.77 -8.18 31.71
N HIS A 8 1.63 -8.23 31.04
CA HIS A 8 0.86 -7.05 30.64
C HIS A 8 -0.64 -7.33 30.80
N LEU A 9 -1.42 -6.27 31.03
CA LEU A 9 -2.87 -6.28 31.03
C LEU A 9 -3.39 -5.37 29.92
N ILE A 10 -4.20 -5.92 29.00
CA ILE A 10 -4.87 -5.12 27.97
C ILE A 10 -6.33 -4.96 28.39
N VAL A 11 -6.71 -3.71 28.67
CA VAL A 11 -8.07 -3.32 29.05
C VAL A 11 -8.83 -2.86 27.82
N ILE A 12 -9.94 -3.55 27.50
CA ILE A 12 -10.86 -3.10 26.44
C ILE A 12 -11.76 -2.01 27.01
N CYS A 13 -11.54 -0.77 26.59
CA CYS A 13 -12.20 0.42 27.10
C CYS A 13 -13.47 0.74 26.31
N SER A 14 -14.58 0.81 27.01
CA SER A 14 -15.91 1.13 26.50
C SER A 14 -16.78 1.65 27.66
N PRO A 15 -17.94 2.28 27.42
CA PRO A 15 -18.85 2.68 28.49
C PRO A 15 -19.30 1.53 29.38
N ARG A 16 -19.34 0.32 28.85
CA ARG A 16 -19.67 -0.88 29.60
C ARG A 16 -18.54 -1.32 30.53
N SER A 17 -17.30 -1.31 30.06
CA SER A 17 -16.15 -1.67 30.92
C SER A 17 -15.88 -0.59 31.98
N ALA A 18 -16.09 0.68 31.66
CA ALA A 18 -15.96 1.78 32.60
C ALA A 18 -16.92 1.67 33.81
N LYS A 19 -18.09 1.06 33.62
CA LYS A 19 -19.11 0.83 34.66
C LYS A 19 -18.93 -0.54 35.38
N SER A 20 -17.96 -1.37 34.95
CA SER A 20 -17.80 -2.71 35.50
C SER A 20 -16.86 -2.73 36.70
N GLN A 21 -17.41 -3.03 37.86
CA GLN A 21 -16.62 -3.21 39.09
C GLN A 21 -15.57 -4.32 38.98
N TRP A 22 -15.88 -5.38 38.23
CA TRP A 22 -14.95 -6.50 38.01
C TRP A 22 -13.72 -6.10 37.22
N VAL A 23 -13.90 -5.32 36.16
CA VAL A 23 -12.80 -4.79 35.37
C VAL A 23 -11.94 -3.85 36.21
N ASP A 24 -12.59 -3.02 37.03
CA ASP A 24 -11.88 -2.09 37.88
C ASP A 24 -11.04 -2.80 38.93
N GLU A 25 -11.58 -3.83 39.59
CA GLU A 25 -10.85 -4.64 40.58
C GLU A 25 -9.69 -5.44 39.93
N GLU A 26 -9.85 -6.00 38.71
CA GLU A 26 -8.76 -6.64 38.00
C GLU A 26 -7.61 -5.68 37.71
N ILE A 27 -7.91 -4.46 37.32
CA ILE A 27 -6.89 -3.42 37.07
C ILE A 27 -6.18 -3.05 38.37
N LYS A 28 -6.94 -2.81 39.47
CA LYS A 28 -6.35 -2.53 40.77
C LYS A 28 -5.41 -3.62 41.22
N GLU A 29 -5.87 -4.87 41.17
CA GLU A 29 -5.04 -6.02 41.57
C GLU A 29 -3.76 -6.13 40.71
N PHE A 30 -3.86 -5.93 39.41
CA PHE A 30 -2.68 -5.93 38.52
C PHE A 30 -1.69 -4.80 38.88
N LYS A 31 -2.21 -3.63 39.23
CA LYS A 31 -1.39 -2.50 39.70
C LYS A 31 -0.76 -2.76 41.07
N ARG A 32 -1.47 -3.43 42.00
CA ARG A 32 -0.93 -3.85 43.30
C ARG A 32 0.27 -4.78 43.20
N LEU A 33 0.31 -5.59 42.13
CA LEU A 33 1.48 -6.42 41.79
C LEU A 33 2.71 -5.62 41.29
N GLY A 34 2.67 -4.28 41.33
CA GLY A 34 3.75 -3.40 40.87
C GLY A 34 3.82 -3.26 39.36
N LYS A 35 2.79 -3.67 38.62
CA LYS A 35 2.76 -3.71 37.16
C LYS A 35 1.94 -2.56 36.55
N SER A 36 1.89 -1.40 37.19
CA SER A 36 1.09 -0.23 36.77
C SER A 36 1.42 0.24 35.34
N ASP A 37 2.71 0.22 34.97
CA ASP A 37 3.15 0.67 33.65
C ASP A 37 2.91 -0.35 32.52
N GLN A 38 2.50 -1.57 32.88
CA GLN A 38 2.15 -2.64 31.94
C GLN A 38 0.63 -2.74 31.67
N VAL A 39 -0.15 -1.76 32.16
CA VAL A 39 -1.59 -1.65 31.81
C VAL A 39 -1.74 -0.87 30.51
N LEU A 40 -2.25 -1.52 29.48
CA LEU A 40 -2.51 -0.94 28.17
C LEU A 40 -4.00 -0.85 27.92
N CYS A 41 -4.48 0.29 27.42
CA CYS A 41 -5.89 0.51 27.11
C CYS A 41 -6.15 0.43 25.60
N LEU A 42 -7.19 -0.31 25.21
CA LEU A 42 -7.73 -0.34 23.85
C LEU A 42 -9.12 0.26 23.84
N ILE A 43 -9.26 1.47 23.31
CA ILE A 43 -10.54 2.16 23.20
C ILE A 43 -11.29 1.61 21.99
N VAL A 44 -12.49 1.06 22.24
CA VAL A 44 -13.36 0.53 21.18
C VAL A 44 -14.65 1.34 21.07
N ASP A 45 -15.09 2.01 22.16
CA ASP A 45 -16.28 2.83 22.21
C ASP A 45 -16.22 3.81 23.38
N GLY A 46 -17.07 4.87 23.38
CA GLY A 46 -17.10 5.92 24.40
C GLY A 46 -15.96 6.94 24.22
N GLU A 47 -15.78 7.84 25.19
CA GLU A 47 -14.74 8.88 25.10
C GLU A 47 -13.87 8.87 26.37
N PRO A 48 -12.53 8.88 26.24
CA PRO A 48 -11.65 8.91 27.39
C PRO A 48 -11.79 10.23 28.17
N ASN A 49 -11.89 10.11 29.49
CA ASN A 49 -12.07 11.23 30.42
C ASN A 49 -13.33 12.07 30.14
N ALA A 50 -14.39 11.48 29.61
CA ALA A 50 -15.67 12.15 29.36
C ALA A 50 -16.32 12.60 30.68
N ALA A 51 -16.11 11.88 31.78
CA ALA A 51 -16.58 12.25 33.09
C ALA A 51 -16.06 13.63 33.58
N ASP A 52 -14.90 14.08 33.08
CA ASP A 52 -14.32 15.39 33.38
C ASP A 52 -14.93 16.51 32.52
N LYS A 53 -15.76 16.17 31.53
CA LYS A 53 -16.35 17.09 30.54
C LYS A 53 -17.82 16.77 30.30
N PRO A 54 -18.67 16.93 31.33
CA PRO A 54 -20.08 16.54 31.28
C PRO A 54 -20.87 17.27 30.18
N ASP A 55 -20.42 18.44 29.76
CA ASP A 55 -21.07 19.26 28.73
C ASP A 55 -21.02 18.63 27.32
N LEU A 56 -20.12 17.66 27.09
CA LEU A 56 -19.98 17.00 25.78
C LEU A 56 -21.03 15.90 25.56
N GLY A 57 -21.79 15.48 26.57
CA GLY A 57 -22.82 14.45 26.48
C GLY A 57 -22.28 13.07 26.03
N GLN A 58 -20.98 12.85 26.19
CA GLN A 58 -20.30 11.59 25.81
C GLN A 58 -20.16 10.68 27.03
N GLU A 59 -20.18 9.36 26.80
CA GLU A 59 -20.02 8.39 27.87
C GLU A 59 -18.54 8.09 28.10
N GLU A 60 -18.13 8.04 29.38
CA GLU A 60 -16.79 7.65 29.82
C GLU A 60 -16.47 6.20 29.39
N CYS A 61 -15.28 5.98 28.84
CA CYS A 61 -14.82 4.65 28.43
C CYS A 61 -13.73 4.09 29.35
N PHE A 62 -13.05 4.90 30.14
CA PHE A 62 -12.00 4.43 31.03
C PHE A 62 -12.56 3.94 32.36
N PRO A 63 -12.30 2.70 32.79
CA PRO A 63 -12.47 2.29 34.17
C PRO A 63 -11.70 3.21 35.11
N GLU A 64 -12.23 3.44 36.30
CA GLU A 64 -11.64 4.38 37.25
C GLU A 64 -10.21 3.99 37.61
N ALA A 65 -9.96 2.71 37.81
CA ALA A 65 -8.64 2.19 38.11
C ALA A 65 -7.60 2.44 37.01
N THR A 66 -7.97 2.73 35.77
CA THR A 66 -7.01 3.13 34.72
C THR A 66 -6.60 4.60 34.88
N LYS A 67 -7.47 5.45 35.44
CA LYS A 67 -7.27 6.90 35.51
C LYS A 67 -6.42 7.34 36.71
N TYR A 68 -6.25 6.49 37.72
CA TYR A 68 -5.54 6.82 38.96
C TYR A 68 -4.44 5.83 39.27
N LYS A 69 -3.42 6.32 39.99
CA LYS A 69 -2.35 5.46 40.52
C LYS A 69 -2.87 4.73 41.77
N VAL A 70 -2.31 3.56 42.02
CA VAL A 70 -2.51 2.85 43.29
C VAL A 70 -1.47 3.36 44.29
N GLY A 71 -1.92 3.67 45.50
CA GLY A 71 -1.08 4.08 46.61
C GLY A 71 -0.40 2.90 47.31
N ASP A 72 0.45 3.19 48.30
CA ASP A 72 1.14 2.17 49.09
C ASP A 72 0.17 1.32 49.94
N ASP A 73 -1.02 1.80 50.20
CA ASP A 73 -2.12 1.09 50.87
C ASP A 73 -2.86 0.09 49.94
N GLY A 74 -2.53 0.08 48.67
CA GLY A 74 -3.15 -0.76 47.66
C GLY A 74 -4.49 -0.21 47.15
N GLU A 75 -4.90 1.00 47.57
CA GLU A 75 -6.12 1.64 47.08
C GLU A 75 -5.81 2.71 46.02
N LEU A 76 -6.85 3.14 45.27
CA LEU A 76 -6.72 4.20 44.30
C LEU A 76 -6.39 5.53 45.01
N SER A 77 -5.27 6.12 44.61
CA SER A 77 -4.87 7.44 45.08
C SER A 77 -5.57 8.55 44.29
N ASN A 78 -5.50 9.79 44.79
CA ASN A 78 -5.96 10.96 44.03
C ASN A 78 -5.00 11.42 42.93
N VAL A 79 -3.91 10.69 42.74
CA VAL A 79 -2.90 11.03 41.71
C VAL A 79 -3.32 10.40 40.36
N ARG A 80 -3.52 11.25 39.38
CA ARG A 80 -3.86 10.79 38.02
C ARG A 80 -2.76 9.98 37.40
N ALA A 81 -3.16 8.92 36.72
CA ALA A 81 -2.32 8.15 35.82
C ALA A 81 -2.71 8.50 34.37
N GLU A 82 -1.72 8.51 33.51
CA GLU A 82 -1.93 8.63 32.05
C GLU A 82 -1.77 7.24 31.45
N PRO A 83 -2.86 6.50 31.23
CA PRO A 83 -2.76 5.15 30.67
C PRO A 83 -2.29 5.21 29.22
N ILE A 84 -1.43 4.27 28.82
CA ILE A 84 -1.07 4.08 27.42
C ILE A 84 -2.32 3.57 26.68
N ALA A 85 -2.89 4.40 25.83
CA ALA A 85 -4.15 4.11 25.15
C ALA A 85 -3.99 4.08 23.62
N ALA A 86 -4.60 3.07 23.00
CA ALA A 86 -4.75 2.94 21.58
C ALA A 86 -6.24 3.03 21.22
N ASP A 87 -6.60 3.87 20.25
CA ASP A 87 -8.00 4.13 19.88
C ASP A 87 -8.35 3.45 18.55
N ALA A 88 -9.09 2.33 18.64
CA ALA A 88 -9.45 1.53 17.46
C ALA A 88 -10.61 2.10 16.64
N ARG A 89 -11.28 3.17 17.11
CA ARG A 89 -12.46 3.75 16.46
C ARG A 89 -12.10 4.40 15.12
N GLU A 90 -13.09 4.44 14.22
CA GLU A 90 -12.95 5.18 12.95
C GLU A 90 -12.80 6.69 13.21
N GLY A 91 -11.92 7.33 12.44
CA GLY A 91 -11.63 8.77 12.62
C GLY A 91 -10.65 9.11 13.74
N LYS A 92 -10.23 8.12 14.53
CA LYS A 92 -9.14 8.23 15.54
C LYS A 92 -7.88 7.52 15.02
N ASP A 93 -7.21 6.68 15.82
CA ASP A 93 -6.05 5.91 15.35
C ASP A 93 -6.46 4.86 14.28
N GLY A 94 -7.65 4.30 14.41
CA GLY A 94 -8.15 3.19 13.61
C GLY A 94 -7.49 1.86 13.97
N LYS A 95 -8.09 0.75 13.57
CA LYS A 95 -7.70 -0.61 13.98
C LYS A 95 -6.21 -0.91 13.80
N ARG A 96 -5.63 -0.47 12.66
CA ARG A 96 -4.22 -0.78 12.34
C ARG A 96 -3.24 -0.03 13.23
N ASN A 97 -3.42 1.29 13.40
CA ASN A 97 -2.50 2.08 14.23
C ASN A 97 -2.71 1.75 15.71
N ALA A 98 -3.95 1.46 16.14
CA ALA A 98 -4.24 0.98 17.48
C ALA A 98 -3.49 -0.33 17.78
N LEU A 99 -3.50 -1.29 16.84
CA LEU A 99 -2.71 -2.51 16.97
C LEU A 99 -1.20 -2.21 17.09
N LEU A 100 -0.67 -1.32 16.24
CA LEU A 100 0.75 -0.95 16.30
C LEU A 100 1.11 -0.26 17.62
N LYS A 101 0.23 0.58 18.19
CA LYS A 101 0.41 1.19 19.50
C LYS A 101 0.43 0.17 20.62
N LEU A 102 -0.49 -0.81 20.61
CA LEU A 102 -0.49 -1.90 21.59
C LEU A 102 0.79 -2.73 21.52
N VAL A 103 1.22 -3.11 20.28
CA VAL A 103 2.47 -3.84 20.08
C VAL A 103 3.68 -3.03 20.55
N ALA A 104 3.69 -1.72 20.31
CA ALA A 104 4.73 -0.82 20.82
C ALA A 104 4.78 -0.83 22.35
N GLY A 105 3.62 -0.73 23.01
CA GLY A 105 3.50 -0.80 24.47
C GLY A 105 3.97 -2.16 25.02
N LEU A 106 3.54 -3.27 24.41
CA LEU A 106 3.96 -4.62 24.82
C LEU A 106 5.47 -4.86 24.70
N LEU A 107 6.11 -4.25 23.70
CA LEU A 107 7.55 -4.40 23.45
C LEU A 107 8.39 -3.31 24.12
N ALA A 108 7.75 -2.37 24.83
CA ALA A 108 8.41 -1.17 25.41
C ALA A 108 9.27 -0.40 24.40
N VAL A 109 8.81 -0.30 23.14
CA VAL A 109 9.50 0.44 22.07
C VAL A 109 8.67 1.64 21.60
N GLY A 110 9.34 2.63 21.00
CA GLY A 110 8.65 3.80 20.46
C GLY A 110 7.64 3.40 19.35
N PHE A 111 6.42 3.94 19.43
CA PHE A 111 5.41 3.74 18.38
C PHE A 111 5.91 4.20 17.01
N ASP A 112 6.64 5.31 16.96
CA ASP A 112 7.18 5.87 15.72
C ASP A 112 8.18 4.94 15.04
N ASP A 113 8.99 4.21 15.80
CA ASP A 113 9.96 3.24 15.26
C ASP A 113 9.25 2.09 14.53
N ILE A 114 8.17 1.57 15.13
CA ILE A 114 7.36 0.51 14.52
C ILE A 114 6.64 1.02 13.28
N LYS A 115 6.05 2.21 13.37
CA LYS A 115 5.31 2.84 12.26
C LYS A 115 6.22 3.13 11.06
N GLN A 116 7.41 3.66 11.29
CA GLN A 116 8.40 3.90 10.24
C GLN A 116 8.81 2.61 9.53
N ARG A 117 9.05 1.54 10.28
CA ARG A 117 9.38 0.22 9.69
C ARG A 117 8.23 -0.35 8.85
N ASP A 118 6.98 -0.19 9.28
CA ASP A 118 5.80 -0.62 8.50
C ASP A 118 5.65 0.20 7.22
N LEU A 119 5.82 1.52 7.28
CA LEU A 119 5.81 2.40 6.11
C LEU A 119 6.93 2.09 5.12
N ALA A 120 8.15 1.89 5.62
CA ALA A 120 9.29 1.52 4.77
C ALA A 120 9.09 0.20 4.03
N ARG A 121 8.47 -0.81 4.68
CA ARG A 121 8.11 -2.08 4.01
C ARG A 121 7.07 -1.88 2.91
N LYS A 122 6.07 -1.04 3.13
CA LYS A 122 5.04 -0.72 2.11
C LYS A 122 5.65 0.03 0.93
N GLN A 123 6.50 1.03 1.19
CA GLN A 123 7.19 1.78 0.15
C GLN A 123 8.08 0.89 -0.72
N LYS A 124 8.84 -0.04 -0.11
CA LYS A 124 9.65 -1.00 -0.87
C LYS A 124 8.80 -1.90 -1.78
N ARG A 125 7.65 -2.38 -1.31
CA ARG A 125 6.74 -3.19 -2.15
C ARG A 125 6.16 -2.38 -3.32
N LEU A 126 5.74 -1.14 -3.08
CA LEU A 126 5.23 -0.24 -4.13
C LEU A 126 6.34 0.10 -5.15
N ALA A 127 7.56 0.37 -4.68
CA ALA A 127 8.71 0.63 -5.56
C ALA A 127 9.05 -0.57 -6.45
N LEU A 128 8.98 -1.79 -5.93
CA LEU A 128 9.18 -3.01 -6.73
C LEU A 128 8.08 -3.18 -7.79
N LEU A 129 6.82 -2.94 -7.43
CA LEU A 129 5.70 -3.02 -8.38
C LEU A 129 5.82 -1.97 -9.49
N SER A 130 6.20 -0.73 -9.14
CA SER A 130 6.41 0.32 -10.14
C SER A 130 7.60 0.02 -11.05
N ALA A 131 8.72 -0.47 -10.51
CA ALA A 131 9.86 -0.88 -11.31
C ALA A 131 9.51 -1.99 -12.30
N PHE A 132 8.72 -2.98 -11.88
CA PHE A 132 8.23 -4.04 -12.76
C PHE A 132 7.33 -3.50 -13.88
N SER A 133 6.42 -2.55 -13.56
CA SER A 133 5.57 -1.90 -14.56
C SER A 133 6.40 -1.12 -15.58
N PHE A 134 7.40 -0.37 -15.14
CA PHE A 134 8.29 0.36 -16.06
C PHE A 134 9.09 -0.58 -16.97
N ALA A 135 9.60 -1.69 -16.42
CA ALA A 135 10.29 -2.70 -17.22
C ALA A 135 9.39 -3.30 -18.30
N LEU A 136 8.12 -3.59 -17.96
CA LEU A 136 7.15 -4.12 -18.93
C LEU A 136 6.88 -3.12 -20.07
N VAL A 137 6.67 -1.83 -19.71
CA VAL A 137 6.47 -0.76 -20.72
C VAL A 137 7.70 -0.61 -21.63
N ALA A 138 8.90 -0.67 -21.06
CA ALA A 138 10.15 -0.58 -21.85
C ALA A 138 10.28 -1.76 -22.84
N VAL A 139 9.95 -2.97 -22.42
CA VAL A 139 9.94 -4.16 -23.29
C VAL A 139 8.91 -3.98 -24.41
N MET A 140 7.69 -3.54 -24.09
CA MET A 140 6.65 -3.30 -25.10
C MET A 140 7.07 -2.21 -26.10
N ALA A 141 7.65 -1.12 -25.62
CA ALA A 141 8.18 -0.06 -26.50
C ALA A 141 9.31 -0.58 -27.42
N GLY A 142 10.21 -1.40 -26.89
CA GLY A 142 11.26 -2.04 -27.66
C GLY A 142 10.72 -2.97 -28.77
N LEU A 143 9.72 -3.78 -28.44
CA LEU A 143 9.06 -4.67 -29.41
C LEU A 143 8.32 -3.89 -30.50
N THR A 144 7.64 -2.81 -30.14
CA THR A 144 6.95 -1.96 -31.14
C THR A 144 7.95 -1.26 -32.05
N PHE A 145 9.05 -0.75 -31.52
CA PHE A 145 10.10 -0.13 -32.31
C PHE A 145 10.73 -1.15 -33.29
N TRP A 146 11.06 -2.34 -32.81
CA TRP A 146 11.60 -3.42 -33.66
C TRP A 146 10.61 -3.84 -34.75
N ALA A 147 9.32 -3.95 -34.44
CA ALA A 147 8.28 -4.29 -35.42
C ALA A 147 8.12 -3.20 -36.50
N LEU A 148 8.22 -1.93 -36.14
CA LEU A 148 8.17 -0.81 -37.07
C LEU A 148 9.39 -0.78 -38.00
N ASP A 149 10.59 -1.06 -37.48
CA ASP A 149 11.81 -1.12 -38.25
C ASP A 149 11.74 -2.24 -39.29
N GLN A 150 11.29 -3.42 -38.89
CA GLN A 150 11.09 -4.56 -39.82
C GLN A 150 10.04 -4.25 -40.91
N GLN A 151 9.00 -3.49 -40.57
CA GLN A 151 7.98 -3.07 -41.51
C GLN A 151 8.56 -2.09 -42.55
N GLN A 152 9.44 -1.17 -42.15
CA GLN A 152 10.11 -0.24 -43.06
C GLN A 152 11.06 -0.99 -44.06
N GLU A 153 11.79 -1.99 -43.59
CA GLU A 153 12.63 -2.81 -44.50
C GLU A 153 11.78 -3.56 -45.52
N ALA A 154 10.64 -4.13 -45.12
CA ALA A 154 9.73 -4.81 -46.03
C ALA A 154 9.10 -3.84 -47.06
N ILE A 155 8.79 -2.61 -46.68
CA ILE A 155 8.31 -1.58 -47.61
C ILE A 155 9.40 -1.22 -48.63
N LYS A 156 10.61 -0.93 -48.17
CA LYS A 156 11.77 -0.64 -49.08
C LYS A 156 12.05 -1.78 -50.05
N ALA A 157 11.97 -3.04 -49.60
CA ALA A 157 12.15 -4.18 -50.48
C ALA A 157 11.08 -4.26 -51.59
N ARG A 158 9.80 -3.99 -51.24
CA ARG A 158 8.70 -3.93 -52.21
C ARG A 158 8.86 -2.80 -53.23
N ASP A 159 9.26 -1.62 -52.76
CA ASP A 159 9.48 -0.46 -53.64
C ASP A 159 10.60 -0.71 -54.63
N ASN A 160 11.70 -1.33 -54.19
CA ASN A 160 12.80 -1.73 -55.05
C ASN A 160 12.38 -2.80 -56.10
N GLU A 161 11.56 -3.78 -55.69
CA GLU A 161 11.02 -4.77 -56.66
C GLU A 161 10.09 -4.11 -57.69
N ALA A 162 9.24 -3.16 -57.25
CA ALA A 162 8.33 -2.43 -58.15
C ALA A 162 9.12 -1.59 -59.16
N GLU A 163 10.18 -0.93 -58.74
CA GLU A 163 11.07 -0.16 -59.62
C GLU A 163 11.78 -1.04 -60.62
N GLN A 164 12.32 -2.19 -60.21
CA GLN A 164 12.95 -3.16 -61.11
C GLN A 164 11.96 -3.70 -62.17
N ARG A 165 10.70 -3.98 -61.78
CA ARG A 165 9.65 -4.40 -62.70
C ARG A 165 9.34 -3.32 -63.76
N GLN A 166 9.22 -2.04 -63.31
CA GLN A 166 8.98 -0.94 -64.26
C GLN A 166 10.13 -0.74 -65.24
N VAL A 167 11.38 -0.88 -64.79
CA VAL A 167 12.55 -0.83 -65.67
C VAL A 167 12.51 -1.97 -66.65
N ALA A 168 12.25 -3.21 -66.19
CA ALA A 168 12.16 -4.37 -67.08
C ALA A 168 11.02 -4.24 -68.13
N GLU A 169 9.84 -3.75 -67.72
CA GLU A 169 8.72 -3.50 -68.65
C GLU A 169 9.06 -2.43 -69.72
N THR A 170 9.75 -1.34 -69.30
CA THR A 170 10.18 -0.29 -70.23
C THR A 170 11.19 -0.81 -71.23
N GLU A 171 12.14 -1.61 -70.79
CA GLU A 171 13.13 -2.24 -71.70
C GLU A 171 12.45 -3.25 -72.66
N LEU A 172 11.50 -4.06 -72.17
CA LEU A 172 10.72 -4.97 -73.00
C LEU A 172 9.89 -4.22 -74.07
N ARG A 173 9.26 -3.08 -73.66
CA ARG A 173 8.52 -2.23 -74.60
C ARG A 173 9.41 -1.63 -75.66
N LYS A 174 10.60 -1.12 -75.28
CA LYS A 174 11.60 -0.61 -76.23
C LYS A 174 12.03 -1.67 -77.20
N ALA A 175 12.37 -2.90 -76.69
CA ALA A 175 12.80 -4.02 -77.55
C ALA A 175 11.68 -4.45 -78.51
N LYS A 176 10.43 -4.48 -78.08
CA LYS A 176 9.30 -4.81 -78.94
C LYS A 176 9.07 -3.74 -80.02
N THR A 177 9.12 -2.45 -79.67
CA THR A 177 9.03 -1.37 -80.67
C THR A 177 10.14 -1.42 -81.72
N VAL A 178 11.37 -1.68 -81.29
CA VAL A 178 12.50 -1.88 -82.25
C VAL A 178 12.28 -3.09 -83.14
N SER A 179 11.79 -4.21 -82.57
CA SER A 179 11.50 -5.42 -83.35
C SER A 179 10.40 -5.20 -84.39
N GLU A 180 9.29 -4.48 -84.00
CA GLU A 180 8.20 -4.18 -84.91
C GLU A 180 8.67 -3.19 -86.00
N PHE A 181 9.54 -2.24 -85.68
CA PHE A 181 10.10 -1.32 -86.67
C PHE A 181 10.99 -2.07 -87.66
N VAL A 182 11.87 -2.94 -87.24
CA VAL A 182 12.72 -3.77 -88.05
C VAL A 182 11.91 -4.68 -88.99
N GLN A 183 10.83 -5.34 -88.45
CA GLN A 183 9.92 -6.14 -89.26
C GLN A 183 9.18 -5.29 -90.31
N GLY A 184 8.76 -4.11 -89.97
CA GLY A 184 8.09 -3.19 -90.92
C GLY A 184 9.01 -2.80 -92.07
N ILE A 185 10.31 -2.57 -91.84
CA ILE A 185 11.29 -2.28 -92.89
C ILE A 185 11.44 -3.51 -93.79
N PHE A 186 11.57 -4.72 -93.27
CA PHE A 186 11.74 -5.94 -94.08
C PHE A 186 10.47 -6.24 -94.88
N THR A 187 9.27 -5.90 -94.44
CA THR A 187 8.05 -6.11 -95.25
C THR A 187 7.85 -5.02 -96.33
N ALA A 188 8.38 -3.83 -96.11
CA ALA A 188 8.32 -2.70 -97.11
C ALA A 188 9.37 -2.86 -98.22
N VAL A 189 10.41 -3.69 -98.11
CA VAL A 189 11.51 -3.91 -99.08
C VAL A 189 11.31 -5.20 -99.92
N LYS A 190 10.17 -5.92 -99.79
CA LYS A 190 9.87 -7.06 -100.61
C LYS A 190 9.34 -6.56 -101.99
N PRO A 191 10.02 -6.84 -103.11
CA PRO A 191 9.59 -6.45 -104.45
C PRO A 191 8.33 -7.16 -104.88
#